data_9145ebeff38830e665715f5f7a323b74
#
_entry.id   9145ebeff38830e665715f5f7a323b74
#
_cell.length_a   1.000
_cell.length_b   1.000
_cell.length_c   1.000
_cell.angle_alpha   90.00
_cell.angle_beta   90.00
_cell.angle_gamma   90.00
#
_symmetry.space_group_name_H-M   'P 1'
#
loop_
_entity.id
_entity.type
_entity.pdbx_description
1 polymer ?
#
loop_
_entity_poly.entity_id
_entity_poly.type
_entity_poly.pdbx_seq_one_letter_code
_entity_poly.pdbx_strand_id
1 'polypeptide(L)'
;MADNINFPAFPTITTERLILRSLKDSDEQAIYSLRSNDIINKYLDRPKMNNINEAKEFITKINTGIKLNGWFYWVISRKENPELIGTICLWNFSDDKKTAEIGYELMLPFQGKGFTNEALKSIIEYGFNKIGLLNIEAYTHKENISSVKLLERNSFKLNPDRHDEYNADNVIYILSR
;
A
#
# COMPACT_ATOMS: atom_id res chain seq x y z
N MET A 1 -25.49 13.64 3.72
CA MET A 1 -25.31 12.97 2.42
C MET A 1 -23.82 12.82 2.24
N ALA A 2 -23.32 11.60 2.24
CA ALA A 2 -21.89 11.35 2.03
C ALA A 2 -21.59 11.69 0.57
N ASP A 3 -20.75 12.68 0.31
CA ASP A 3 -20.26 12.98 -1.02
C ASP A 3 -19.53 11.75 -1.55
N ASN A 4 -20.18 11.06 -2.49
CA ASN A 4 -19.53 10.00 -3.25
C ASN A 4 -18.40 10.64 -4.03
N ILE A 5 -17.15 10.47 -3.56
CA ILE A 5 -15.97 10.85 -4.32
C ILE A 5 -15.92 9.91 -5.54
N ASN A 6 -16.58 10.31 -6.61
CA ASN A 6 -16.57 9.57 -7.85
C ASN A 6 -15.28 9.92 -8.60
N PHE A 7 -14.27 9.04 -8.51
CA PHE A 7 -13.05 9.20 -9.29
C PHE A 7 -13.31 8.70 -10.73
N PRO A 8 -13.31 9.57 -11.75
CA PRO A 8 -13.67 9.20 -13.12
C PRO A 8 -12.71 8.19 -13.77
N ALA A 9 -11.49 8.07 -13.26
CA ALA A 9 -10.52 7.06 -13.67
C ALA A 9 -9.54 6.81 -12.52
N PHE A 10 -9.08 5.56 -12.37
CA PHE A 10 -8.04 5.24 -11.40
C PHE A 10 -6.73 5.99 -11.75
N PRO A 11 -6.13 6.73 -10.81
CA PRO A 11 -4.98 7.59 -11.10
C PRO A 11 -3.71 6.79 -11.36
N THR A 12 -3.04 7.10 -12.45
CA THR A 12 -1.65 6.71 -12.68
C THR A 12 -0.75 7.82 -12.18
N ILE A 13 0.21 7.49 -11.31
CA ILE A 13 1.15 8.46 -10.73
C ILE A 13 2.54 8.14 -11.27
N THR A 14 3.19 9.14 -11.85
CA THR A 14 4.55 9.00 -12.38
C THR A 14 5.52 9.77 -11.47
N THR A 15 6.59 9.10 -11.04
CA THR A 15 7.66 9.67 -10.22
C THR A 15 8.94 9.81 -11.06
N GLU A 16 10.08 9.99 -10.44
CA GLU A 16 11.37 10.02 -11.15
C GLU A 16 11.68 8.69 -11.86
N ARG A 17 11.56 7.56 -11.15
CA ARG A 17 11.93 6.22 -11.64
C ARG A 17 10.76 5.27 -11.80
N LEU A 18 9.57 5.61 -11.23
CA LEU A 18 8.45 4.69 -11.11
C LEU A 18 7.22 5.16 -11.87
N ILE A 19 6.37 4.18 -12.18
CA ILE A 19 4.97 4.36 -12.57
C ILE A 19 4.13 3.57 -11.56
N LEU A 20 3.28 4.28 -10.83
CA LEU A 20 2.28 3.69 -9.97
C LEU A 20 0.98 3.57 -10.78
N ARG A 21 0.60 2.35 -11.13
CA ARG A 21 -0.50 2.06 -12.06
C ARG A 21 -1.55 1.13 -11.47
N SER A 22 -2.68 1.01 -12.15
CA SER A 22 -3.70 0.02 -11.80
C SER A 22 -3.18 -1.41 -11.92
N LEU A 23 -3.74 -2.30 -11.12
CA LEU A 23 -3.50 -3.73 -11.15
C LEU A 23 -4.21 -4.34 -12.38
N LYS A 24 -3.51 -5.20 -13.12
CA LYS A 24 -4.00 -5.87 -14.33
C LYS A 24 -4.05 -7.38 -14.12
N ASP A 25 -4.88 -8.07 -14.90
CA ASP A 25 -4.95 -9.54 -14.85
C ASP A 25 -3.59 -10.18 -15.19
N SER A 26 -2.81 -9.56 -16.08
CA SER A 26 -1.46 -10.01 -16.42
C SER A 26 -0.43 -9.93 -15.29
N ASP A 27 -0.76 -9.28 -14.16
CA ASP A 27 0.11 -9.20 -12.98
C ASP A 27 -0.01 -10.45 -12.07
N GLU A 28 -0.83 -11.45 -12.42
CA GLU A 28 -1.15 -12.60 -11.58
C GLU A 28 0.09 -13.36 -11.08
N GLN A 29 1.05 -13.62 -11.94
CA GLN A 29 2.28 -14.34 -11.56
C GLN A 29 3.13 -13.54 -10.60
N ALA A 30 3.22 -12.22 -10.79
CA ALA A 30 3.96 -11.32 -9.92
C ALA A 30 3.27 -11.17 -8.55
N ILE A 31 1.95 -11.05 -8.52
CA ILE A 31 1.15 -11.04 -7.27
C ILE A 31 1.33 -12.36 -6.52
N TYR A 32 1.24 -13.51 -7.22
CA TYR A 32 1.48 -14.80 -6.59
C TYR A 32 2.89 -14.86 -5.98
N SER A 33 3.92 -14.50 -6.73
CA SER A 33 5.30 -14.50 -6.26
C SER A 33 5.51 -13.59 -5.04
N LEU A 34 4.89 -12.42 -5.02
CA LEU A 34 4.97 -11.46 -3.92
C LEU A 34 4.27 -11.99 -2.66
N ARG A 35 3.08 -12.56 -2.81
CA ARG A 35 2.22 -12.96 -1.69
C ARG A 35 2.43 -14.39 -1.19
N SER A 36 3.21 -15.20 -1.90
CA SER A 36 3.65 -16.53 -1.46
C SER A 36 5.03 -16.54 -0.81
N ASN A 37 5.83 -15.47 -0.95
CA ASN A 37 7.20 -15.42 -0.48
C ASN A 37 7.29 -15.27 1.05
N ASP A 38 7.99 -16.20 1.72
CA ASP A 38 8.10 -16.24 3.19
C ASP A 38 8.78 -15.00 3.78
N ILE A 39 9.82 -14.49 3.12
CA ILE A 39 10.59 -13.35 3.62
C ILE A 39 9.75 -12.06 3.54
N ILE A 40 9.02 -11.86 2.43
CA ILE A 40 8.16 -10.69 2.24
C ILE A 40 7.00 -10.73 3.23
N ASN A 41 6.43 -11.92 3.46
CA ASN A 41 5.27 -12.08 4.34
C ASN A 41 5.62 -12.28 5.82
N LYS A 42 6.91 -12.25 6.18
CA LYS A 42 7.37 -12.51 7.56
C LYS A 42 6.67 -11.68 8.64
N TYR A 43 6.36 -10.43 8.31
CA TYR A 43 5.77 -9.46 9.23
C TYR A 43 4.33 -9.05 8.85
N LEU A 44 3.71 -9.80 7.93
CA LEU A 44 2.37 -9.49 7.44
C LEU A 44 1.36 -10.51 7.98
N ASP A 45 0.32 -10.00 8.60
CA ASP A 45 -0.76 -10.79 9.21
C ASP A 45 -1.79 -11.21 8.16
N ARG A 46 -1.36 -12.03 7.22
CA ARG A 46 -2.22 -12.55 6.18
C ARG A 46 -1.81 -13.97 5.77
N PRO A 47 -2.76 -14.80 5.31
CA PRO A 47 -2.43 -16.09 4.73
C PRO A 47 -1.56 -15.89 3.47
N LYS A 48 -0.53 -16.74 3.34
CA LYS A 48 0.25 -16.80 2.10
C LYS A 48 -0.58 -17.43 0.99
N MET A 49 -0.35 -16.99 -0.24
CA MET A 49 -0.97 -17.61 -1.40
C MET A 49 -0.33 -18.97 -1.70
N ASN A 50 -1.17 -19.96 -1.96
CA ASN A 50 -0.75 -21.33 -2.23
C ASN A 50 -0.72 -21.66 -3.72
N ASN A 51 -1.45 -20.92 -4.53
CA ASN A 51 -1.55 -21.16 -5.97
C ASN A 51 -1.92 -19.88 -6.75
N ILE A 52 -1.79 -19.95 -8.06
CA ILE A 52 -2.03 -18.82 -8.96
C ILE A 52 -3.51 -18.38 -9.02
N ASN A 53 -4.45 -19.28 -8.75
CA ASN A 53 -5.87 -18.92 -8.77
C ASN A 53 -6.22 -17.95 -7.64
N GLU A 54 -5.59 -18.10 -6.47
CA GLU A 54 -5.74 -17.13 -5.37
C GLU A 54 -5.24 -15.73 -5.75
N ALA A 55 -4.21 -15.64 -6.62
CA ALA A 55 -3.77 -14.35 -7.14
C ALA A 55 -4.80 -13.72 -8.10
N LYS A 56 -5.45 -14.52 -8.95
CA LYS A 56 -6.54 -14.06 -9.82
C LYS A 56 -7.74 -13.56 -9.04
N GLU A 57 -8.15 -14.31 -8.01
CA GLU A 57 -9.23 -13.92 -7.10
C GLU A 57 -8.89 -12.61 -6.37
N PHE A 58 -7.64 -12.49 -5.91
CA PHE A 58 -7.15 -11.27 -5.28
C PHE A 58 -7.21 -10.07 -6.22
N ILE A 59 -6.74 -10.20 -7.47
CA ILE A 59 -6.81 -9.14 -8.48
C ILE A 59 -8.25 -8.71 -8.72
N THR A 60 -9.15 -9.67 -8.88
CA THR A 60 -10.59 -9.42 -9.05
C THR A 60 -11.16 -8.65 -7.86
N LYS A 61 -10.85 -9.09 -6.63
CA LYS A 61 -11.29 -8.43 -5.39
C LYS A 61 -10.79 -7.00 -5.32
N ILE A 62 -9.50 -6.77 -5.59
CA ILE A 62 -8.90 -5.43 -5.54
C ILE A 62 -9.56 -4.50 -6.57
N ASN A 63 -9.69 -4.94 -7.81
CA ASN A 63 -10.29 -4.13 -8.88
C ASN A 63 -11.77 -3.83 -8.62
N THR A 64 -12.50 -4.77 -8.02
CA THR A 64 -13.90 -4.54 -7.59
C THR A 64 -13.97 -3.50 -6.48
N GLY A 65 -13.13 -3.59 -5.46
CA GLY A 65 -13.11 -2.62 -4.37
C GLY A 65 -12.71 -1.21 -4.81
N ILE A 66 -11.81 -1.09 -5.79
CA ILE A 66 -11.46 0.21 -6.41
C ILE A 66 -12.70 0.81 -7.08
N LYS A 67 -13.45 0.02 -7.87
CA LYS A 67 -14.69 0.48 -8.52
C LYS A 67 -15.78 0.92 -7.53
N LEU A 68 -15.76 0.34 -6.34
CA LEU A 68 -16.68 0.68 -5.25
C LEU A 68 -16.16 1.80 -4.34
N ASN A 69 -15.03 2.44 -4.69
CA ASN A 69 -14.37 3.47 -3.88
C ASN A 69 -13.98 3.03 -2.45
N GLY A 70 -13.73 1.72 -2.28
CA GLY A 70 -13.34 1.14 -0.99
C GLY A 70 -11.88 1.37 -0.64
N TRP A 71 -11.02 1.44 -1.65
CA TRP A 71 -9.58 1.63 -1.49
C TRP A 71 -8.92 2.08 -2.79
N PHE A 72 -7.66 2.53 -2.66
CA PHE A 72 -6.73 2.72 -3.77
C PHE A 72 -5.61 1.68 -3.67
N TYR A 73 -5.30 1.03 -4.76
CA TYR A 73 -4.27 0.00 -4.81
C TYR A 73 -3.45 0.13 -6.09
N TRP A 74 -2.21 0.54 -5.96
CA TRP A 74 -1.28 0.71 -7.09
C TRP A 74 -0.27 -0.40 -7.15
N VAL A 75 0.01 -0.82 -8.35
CA VAL A 75 1.22 -1.56 -8.71
C VAL A 75 2.37 -0.58 -8.79
N ILE A 76 3.49 -0.92 -8.17
CA ILE A 76 4.76 -0.23 -8.36
C ILE A 76 5.48 -0.89 -9.52
N SER A 77 5.77 -0.14 -10.58
CA SER A 77 6.57 -0.58 -11.72
C SER A 77 7.64 0.46 -12.04
N ARG A 78 8.73 0.05 -12.72
CA ARG A 78 9.76 0.97 -13.17
C ARG A 78 9.38 1.57 -14.52
N LYS A 79 9.79 2.82 -14.79
CA LYS A 79 9.54 3.45 -16.09
C LYS A 79 10.09 2.67 -17.26
N GLU A 80 11.26 2.08 -17.08
CA GLU A 80 11.98 1.29 -18.10
C GLU A 80 11.44 -0.13 -18.27
N ASN A 81 10.67 -0.63 -17.29
CA ASN A 81 10.08 -1.97 -17.33
C ASN A 81 8.74 -1.94 -16.60
N PRO A 82 7.61 -2.18 -17.30
CA PRO A 82 6.26 -2.09 -16.74
C PRO A 82 5.87 -3.25 -15.82
N GLU A 83 6.76 -4.23 -15.60
CA GLU A 83 6.50 -5.34 -14.69
C GLU A 83 6.28 -4.87 -13.25
N LEU A 84 5.43 -5.60 -12.54
CA LEU A 84 5.18 -5.37 -11.12
C LEU A 84 6.44 -5.71 -10.33
N ILE A 85 6.96 -4.74 -9.58
CA ILE A 85 8.03 -4.95 -8.60
C ILE A 85 7.57 -4.85 -7.15
N GLY A 86 6.35 -4.39 -6.92
CA GLY A 86 5.73 -4.22 -5.61
C GLY A 86 4.36 -3.59 -5.71
N THR A 87 3.77 -3.30 -4.56
CA THR A 87 2.46 -2.65 -4.47
C THR A 87 2.43 -1.63 -3.35
N ILE A 88 1.53 -0.66 -3.46
CA ILE A 88 1.25 0.34 -2.43
C ILE A 88 -0.23 0.70 -2.45
N CYS A 89 -0.85 0.88 -1.29
CA CYS A 89 -2.28 1.14 -1.19
C CYS A 89 -2.63 2.17 -0.12
N LEU A 90 -3.79 2.80 -0.29
CA LEU A 90 -4.53 3.50 0.74
C LEU A 90 -5.85 2.78 0.93
N TRP A 91 -6.12 2.33 2.14
CA TRP A 91 -7.29 1.53 2.48
C TRP A 91 -7.77 1.86 3.90
N ASN A 92 -8.73 1.13 4.41
CA ASN A 92 -9.25 1.30 5.77
C ASN A 92 -9.55 2.77 6.10
N PHE A 93 -10.32 3.41 5.21
CA PHE A 93 -10.71 4.80 5.38
C PHE A 93 -11.63 4.96 6.59
N SER A 94 -11.39 5.97 7.42
CA SER A 94 -12.34 6.40 8.46
C SER A 94 -13.69 6.79 7.85
N ASP A 95 -14.75 6.78 8.66
CA ASP A 95 -16.10 7.11 8.19
C ASP A 95 -16.20 8.51 7.59
N ASP A 96 -15.45 9.47 8.15
CA ASP A 96 -15.37 10.85 7.64
C ASP A 96 -14.42 11.02 6.45
N LYS A 97 -13.77 9.92 5.99
CA LYS A 97 -12.80 9.90 4.89
C LYS A 97 -11.59 10.82 5.10
N LYS A 98 -11.25 11.15 6.33
CA LYS A 98 -10.11 12.02 6.67
C LYS A 98 -8.85 11.28 7.07
N THR A 99 -8.97 10.01 7.41
CA THR A 99 -7.85 9.13 7.75
C THR A 99 -7.88 7.90 6.86
N ALA A 100 -6.72 7.44 6.42
CA ALA A 100 -6.57 6.17 5.71
C ALA A 100 -5.31 5.46 6.17
N GLU A 101 -5.30 4.14 6.05
CA GLU A 101 -4.12 3.32 6.29
C GLU A 101 -3.32 3.16 4.99
N ILE A 102 -1.99 3.31 5.08
CA ILE A 102 -1.07 3.04 4.00
C ILE A 102 -0.39 1.69 4.19
N GLY A 103 -0.42 0.87 3.13
CA GLY A 103 0.28 -0.40 3.08
C GLY A 103 1.19 -0.48 1.86
N TYR A 104 2.32 -1.16 1.99
CA TYR A 104 3.27 -1.36 0.88
C TYR A 104 4.06 -2.64 1.04
N GLU A 105 4.44 -3.20 -0.09
CA GLU A 105 5.32 -4.37 -0.19
C GLU A 105 6.15 -4.29 -1.47
N LEU A 106 7.37 -4.84 -1.43
CA LEU A 106 8.29 -4.81 -2.56
C LEU A 106 9.01 -6.16 -2.68
N MET A 107 9.16 -6.64 -3.91
CA MET A 107 9.93 -7.85 -4.20
C MET A 107 11.39 -7.70 -3.77
N LEU A 108 11.98 -8.79 -3.23
CA LEU A 108 13.33 -8.80 -2.66
C LEU A 108 14.41 -8.19 -3.56
N PRO A 109 14.48 -8.48 -4.88
CA PRO A 109 15.52 -7.91 -5.74
C PRO A 109 15.49 -6.39 -5.86
N PHE A 110 14.38 -5.77 -5.47
CA PHE A 110 14.16 -4.32 -5.60
C PHE A 110 14.26 -3.57 -4.26
N GLN A 111 14.35 -4.30 -3.15
CA GLN A 111 14.51 -3.70 -1.82
C GLN A 111 15.87 -3.02 -1.67
N GLY A 112 15.97 -2.08 -0.73
CA GLY A 112 17.21 -1.35 -0.44
C GLY A 112 17.62 -0.31 -1.48
N LYS A 113 16.85 -0.11 -2.57
CA LYS A 113 17.17 0.80 -3.68
C LYS A 113 16.38 2.11 -3.67
N GLY A 114 15.60 2.35 -2.61
CA GLY A 114 14.82 3.56 -2.43
C GLY A 114 13.48 3.60 -3.16
N PHE A 115 13.09 2.54 -3.87
CA PHE A 115 11.83 2.51 -4.63
C PHE A 115 10.59 2.65 -3.74
N THR A 116 10.54 1.94 -2.61
CA THR A 116 9.42 2.07 -1.67
C THR A 116 9.31 3.48 -1.11
N ASN A 117 10.44 4.12 -0.80
CA ASN A 117 10.46 5.51 -0.31
C ASN A 117 9.93 6.50 -1.34
N GLU A 118 10.28 6.31 -2.61
CA GLU A 118 9.81 7.14 -3.72
C GLU A 118 8.29 6.98 -3.94
N ALA A 119 7.81 5.74 -3.95
CA ALA A 119 6.39 5.44 -4.05
C ALA A 119 5.61 6.01 -2.85
N LEU A 120 6.12 5.80 -1.62
CA LEU A 120 5.49 6.27 -0.39
C LEU A 120 5.30 7.79 -0.40
N LYS A 121 6.32 8.56 -0.75
CA LYS A 121 6.22 10.04 -0.85
C LYS A 121 5.13 10.48 -1.82
N SER A 122 5.04 9.84 -2.98
CA SER A 122 4.03 10.17 -4.00
C SER A 122 2.61 9.87 -3.54
N ILE A 123 2.42 8.76 -2.81
CA ILE A 123 1.11 8.40 -2.28
C ILE A 123 0.71 9.28 -1.09
N ILE A 124 1.65 9.68 -0.24
CA ILE A 124 1.41 10.68 0.83
C ILE A 124 0.93 12.00 0.20
N GLU A 125 1.64 12.50 -0.80
CA GLU A 125 1.26 13.73 -1.50
C GLU A 125 -0.12 13.60 -2.16
N TYR A 126 -0.38 12.47 -2.82
CA TYR A 126 -1.69 12.18 -3.42
C TYR A 126 -2.80 12.12 -2.37
N GLY A 127 -2.57 11.44 -1.25
CA GLY A 127 -3.52 11.33 -0.14
C GLY A 127 -3.91 12.68 0.43
N PHE A 128 -2.94 13.54 0.72
CA PHE A 128 -3.19 14.86 1.29
C PHE A 128 -3.77 15.85 0.27
N ASN A 129 -3.23 15.91 -0.94
CA ASN A 129 -3.54 16.98 -1.89
C ASN A 129 -4.69 16.64 -2.86
N LYS A 130 -4.93 15.35 -3.14
CA LYS A 130 -5.98 14.92 -4.08
C LYS A 130 -7.17 14.25 -3.40
N ILE A 131 -6.94 13.40 -2.41
CA ILE A 131 -8.02 12.77 -1.64
C ILE A 131 -8.52 13.73 -0.55
N GLY A 132 -7.65 14.57 0.01
CA GLY A 132 -7.98 15.51 1.09
C GLY A 132 -7.93 14.87 2.48
N LEU A 133 -7.07 13.85 2.64
CA LEU A 133 -6.80 13.25 3.94
C LEU A 133 -6.22 14.30 4.90
N LEU A 134 -6.48 14.13 6.18
CA LEU A 134 -5.85 14.86 7.27
C LEU A 134 -4.77 14.00 7.93
N ASN A 135 -4.95 12.68 7.94
CA ASN A 135 -4.03 11.74 8.53
C ASN A 135 -3.81 10.53 7.61
N ILE A 136 -2.60 10.00 7.64
CA ILE A 136 -2.25 8.70 7.06
C ILE A 136 -1.64 7.87 8.20
N GLU A 137 -2.22 6.69 8.44
CA GLU A 137 -1.72 5.72 9.42
C GLU A 137 -0.96 4.59 8.72
N ALA A 138 0.02 4.03 9.39
CA ALA A 138 0.72 2.84 8.95
C ALA A 138 0.86 1.85 10.10
N TYR A 139 0.40 0.64 9.89
CA TYR A 139 0.53 -0.47 10.83
C TYR A 139 1.72 -1.31 10.43
N THR A 140 2.64 -1.53 11.33
CA THR A 140 3.84 -2.33 11.04
C THR A 140 4.26 -3.14 12.27
N HIS A 141 4.74 -4.36 12.03
CA HIS A 141 5.28 -5.17 13.11
C HIS A 141 6.50 -4.47 13.73
N LYS A 142 6.57 -4.42 15.06
CA LYS A 142 7.65 -3.71 15.81
C LYS A 142 9.06 -4.16 15.44
N GLU A 143 9.23 -5.43 15.01
CA GLU A 143 10.51 -5.96 14.58
C GLU A 143 10.81 -5.70 13.09
N ASN A 144 9.88 -5.14 12.33
CA ASN A 144 10.12 -4.75 10.95
C ASN A 144 10.89 -3.43 10.88
N ILE A 145 12.16 -3.49 11.27
CA ILE A 145 13.04 -2.31 11.39
C ILE A 145 13.14 -1.54 10.07
N SER A 146 13.06 -2.22 8.94
CA SER A 146 13.10 -1.57 7.63
C SER A 146 11.88 -0.68 7.40
N SER A 147 10.68 -1.15 7.75
CA SER A 147 9.44 -0.40 7.66
C SER A 147 9.44 0.77 8.67
N VAL A 148 9.81 0.51 9.93
CA VAL A 148 9.92 1.54 10.96
C VAL A 148 10.81 2.70 10.50
N LYS A 149 12.05 2.40 10.06
CA LYS A 149 12.98 3.43 9.55
C LYS A 149 12.45 4.18 8.33
N LEU A 150 11.72 3.49 7.45
CA LEU A 150 11.09 4.12 6.28
C LEU A 150 10.02 5.11 6.71
N LEU A 151 9.15 4.75 7.64
CA LEU A 151 8.09 5.60 8.18
C LEU A 151 8.67 6.82 8.89
N GLU A 152 9.62 6.63 9.80
CA GLU A 152 10.27 7.72 10.54
C GLU A 152 10.99 8.71 9.59
N ARG A 153 11.67 8.21 8.55
CA ARG A 153 12.29 9.05 7.51
C ARG A 153 11.29 9.91 6.76
N ASN A 154 10.06 9.45 6.64
CA ASN A 154 8.95 10.19 6.01
C ASN A 154 8.08 10.93 7.03
N SER A 155 8.63 11.23 8.21
CA SER A 155 8.01 12.06 9.26
C SER A 155 6.78 11.44 9.92
N PHE A 156 6.53 10.16 9.73
CA PHE A 156 5.54 9.45 10.55
C PHE A 156 6.03 9.36 11.99
N LYS A 157 5.11 9.53 12.93
CA LYS A 157 5.38 9.45 14.37
C LYS A 157 4.65 8.25 14.95
N LEU A 158 5.32 7.53 15.84
CA LEU A 158 4.68 6.47 16.63
C LEU A 158 3.51 7.06 17.44
N ASN A 159 2.36 6.40 17.36
CA ASN A 159 1.21 6.73 18.18
C ASN A 159 1.11 5.70 19.33
N PRO A 160 1.58 6.03 20.54
CA PRO A 160 1.63 5.10 21.65
C PRO A 160 0.25 4.81 22.28
N ASP A 161 -0.73 5.67 22.01
CA ASP A 161 -2.07 5.57 22.59
C ASP A 161 -2.99 4.64 21.79
N ARG A 162 -2.54 4.23 20.60
CA ARG A 162 -3.30 3.33 19.72
C ARG A 162 -2.63 1.98 19.62
N HIS A 163 -3.46 0.95 19.67
CA HIS A 163 -3.04 -0.43 19.54
C HIS A 163 -3.80 -1.10 18.40
N ASP A 164 -3.15 -2.02 17.71
CA ASP A 164 -3.81 -2.89 16.74
C ASP A 164 -4.58 -3.97 17.51
N GLU A 165 -5.91 -3.96 17.36
CA GLU A 165 -6.80 -4.90 18.05
C GLU A 165 -6.61 -6.36 17.59
N TYR A 166 -6.03 -6.56 16.42
CA TYR A 166 -5.85 -7.87 15.80
C TYR A 166 -4.44 -8.42 15.99
N ASN A 167 -3.44 -7.58 16.19
CA ASN A 167 -2.05 -7.98 16.38
C ASN A 167 -1.31 -7.07 17.36
N ALA A 168 -1.06 -7.58 18.57
CA ALA A 168 -0.35 -6.85 19.63
C ALA A 168 1.15 -6.57 19.31
N ASP A 169 1.71 -7.21 18.29
CA ASP A 169 3.08 -6.96 17.85
C ASP A 169 3.19 -5.84 16.82
N ASN A 170 2.05 -5.35 16.33
CA ASN A 170 2.02 -4.18 15.47
C ASN A 170 2.10 -2.89 16.30
N VAL A 171 2.78 -1.92 15.73
CA VAL A 171 2.83 -0.53 16.18
C VAL A 171 2.22 0.35 15.11
N ILE A 172 1.55 1.43 15.55
CA ILE A 172 0.83 2.33 14.66
C ILE A 172 1.61 3.63 14.56
N TYR A 173 1.99 3.97 13.34
CA TYR A 173 2.59 5.24 12.99
C TYR A 173 1.56 6.14 12.32
N ILE A 174 1.63 7.45 12.58
CA ILE A 174 0.72 8.44 12.01
C ILE A 174 1.51 9.59 11.39
N LEU A 175 1.05 10.05 10.24
CA LEU A 175 1.47 11.29 9.60
C LEU A 175 0.26 12.18 9.43
N SER A 176 0.30 13.35 10.04
CA SER A 176 -0.72 14.39 9.89
C SER A 176 -0.26 15.46 8.89
N ARG A 177 -1.22 16.05 8.18
CA ARG A 177 -1.01 17.11 7.20
C ARG A 177 -0.53 18.40 7.86
#